data_bce91add89740f215c08eaf8e4f21e9f
#
_entry.id   bce91add89740f215c08eaf8e4f21e9f
#
_cell.length_a   1.000
_cell.length_b   1.000
_cell.length_c   1.000
_cell.angle_alpha   90.00
_cell.angle_beta   90.00
_cell.angle_gamma   90.00
#
_symmetry.space_group_name_H-M   'P 1'
#
loop_
_entity.id
_entity.type
_entity.pdbx_description
1 polymer ?
#
loop_
_entity_poly.entity_id
_entity_poly.type
_entity_poly.pdbx_seq_one_letter_code
_entity_poly.pdbx_strand_id
1 'polypeptide(L)' 'MPPSSTEAIQDLIDVVSRLRDPDGGCPWDLEQTHASLVSYVLEEAHEVADAIRHGDDAHLKEELGDLLLQVVLLSLIHI' A
#
# COMPACT_ATOMS: atom_id res chain seq x y z
N MET A 1 -18.04 9.14 -13.95
CA MET A 1 -17.77 7.68 -14.04
C MET A 1 -16.65 7.29 -13.10
N PRO A 2 -16.80 6.24 -12.32
CA PRO A 2 -15.68 5.75 -11.53
C PRO A 2 -14.58 5.23 -12.47
N PRO A 3 -13.30 5.30 -12.07
CA PRO A 3 -12.21 4.75 -12.87
C PRO A 3 -12.31 3.23 -12.95
N SER A 4 -11.75 2.65 -14.02
CA SER A 4 -11.60 1.20 -14.11
C SER A 4 -10.58 0.72 -13.06
N SER A 5 -10.54 -0.59 -12.79
CA SER A 5 -9.56 -1.18 -11.87
C SER A 5 -8.13 -0.89 -12.31
N THR A 6 -7.86 -0.92 -13.62
CA THR A 6 -6.54 -0.62 -14.18
C THR A 6 -6.15 0.83 -13.90
N GLU A 7 -7.07 1.78 -14.12
CA GLU A 7 -6.82 3.19 -13.85
C GLU A 7 -6.60 3.45 -12.36
N ALA A 8 -7.39 2.81 -11.50
CA ALA A 8 -7.26 2.97 -10.05
C ALA A 8 -5.90 2.48 -9.55
N ILE A 9 -5.43 1.34 -10.05
CA ILE A 9 -4.10 0.79 -9.70
C ILE A 9 -3.01 1.71 -10.24
N GLN A 10 -3.14 2.20 -11.46
CA GLN A 10 -2.17 3.14 -12.03
C GLN A 10 -2.09 4.43 -11.22
N ASP A 11 -3.22 4.97 -10.78
CA ASP A 11 -3.26 6.15 -9.92
C ASP A 11 -2.53 5.92 -8.60
N LEU A 12 -2.71 4.75 -7.99
CA LEU A 12 -2.00 4.38 -6.77
C LEU A 12 -0.49 4.33 -6.99
N ILE A 13 -0.05 3.69 -8.07
CA ILE A 13 1.37 3.62 -8.43
C ILE A 13 1.94 5.02 -8.63
N ASP A 14 1.22 5.89 -9.32
CA ASP A 14 1.65 7.27 -9.59
C ASP A 14 1.79 8.07 -8.29
N VAL A 15 0.85 7.95 -7.36
CA VAL A 15 0.90 8.62 -6.06
C VAL A 15 2.11 8.14 -5.26
N VAL A 16 2.31 6.84 -5.15
CA VAL A 16 3.44 6.28 -4.37
C VAL A 16 4.77 6.65 -5.03
N SER A 17 4.84 6.65 -6.36
CA SER A 17 6.04 7.09 -7.10
C SER A 17 6.42 8.53 -6.75
N ARG A 18 5.43 9.42 -6.64
CA ARG A 18 5.68 10.81 -6.24
C ARG A 18 6.14 10.92 -4.80
N LEU A 19 5.62 10.10 -3.89
CA LEU A 19 6.07 10.05 -2.50
C LEU A 19 7.51 9.57 -2.37
N ARG A 20 7.96 8.73 -3.30
CA ARG A 20 9.32 8.18 -3.36
C ARG A 20 10.26 9.01 -4.22
N ASP A 21 9.84 10.14 -4.76
CA ASP A 21 10.69 11.02 -5.56
C ASP A 21 11.72 11.69 -4.65
N PRO A 22 13.03 11.54 -4.93
CA PRO A 22 14.08 12.21 -4.16
C PRO A 22 13.95 13.72 -4.16
N ASP A 23 13.30 14.28 -5.19
CA ASP A 23 13.08 15.71 -5.33
C ASP A 23 11.63 16.06 -4.98
N GLY A 24 11.40 16.34 -3.70
CA GLY A 24 10.10 16.78 -3.20
C GLY A 24 9.16 15.70 -2.72
N GLY A 25 9.62 14.46 -2.64
CA GLY A 25 8.81 13.36 -2.09
C GLY A 25 8.67 13.42 -0.57
N CYS A 26 8.03 12.42 0.00
CA CYS A 26 7.82 12.31 1.44
C CYS A 26 9.08 11.77 2.13
N PRO A 27 9.68 12.50 3.10
CA PRO A 27 10.89 12.03 3.78
C PRO A 27 10.72 10.65 4.43
N TRP A 28 9.58 10.38 5.02
CA TRP A 28 9.31 9.07 5.64
C TRP A 28 9.37 7.95 4.60
N ASP A 29 8.71 8.14 3.45
CA ASP A 29 8.71 7.15 2.37
C ASP A 29 10.11 6.92 1.80
N LEU A 30 10.89 7.98 1.66
CA LEU A 30 12.25 7.91 1.12
C LEU A 30 13.22 7.15 2.02
N GLU A 31 12.96 7.13 3.33
CA GLU A 31 13.79 6.41 4.30
C GLU A 31 13.47 4.93 4.36
N GLN A 32 12.33 4.49 3.80
CA GLN A 32 11.92 3.10 3.93
C GLN A 32 12.77 2.15 3.07
N THR A 33 13.01 0.98 3.62
CA THR A 33 13.68 -0.14 2.95
C THR A 33 12.75 -1.35 2.99
N HIS A 34 13.06 -2.40 2.23
CA HIS A 34 12.31 -3.64 2.34
C HIS A 34 12.26 -4.14 3.78
N ALA A 35 13.41 -4.13 4.46
CA ALA A 35 13.50 -4.59 5.85
C ALA A 35 12.64 -3.75 6.80
N SER A 36 12.61 -2.42 6.63
CA SER A 36 11.84 -1.55 7.52
C SER A 36 10.33 -1.72 7.38
N LEU A 37 9.86 -2.28 6.25
CA LEU A 37 8.44 -2.46 5.98
C LEU A 37 7.90 -3.84 6.37
N VAL A 38 8.75 -4.77 6.82
CA VAL A 38 8.32 -6.14 7.17
C VAL A 38 7.19 -6.13 8.20
N SER A 39 7.33 -5.36 9.28
CA SER A 39 6.31 -5.30 10.33
C SER A 39 4.98 -4.74 9.82
N TYR A 40 5.02 -3.75 8.95
CA TYR A 40 3.82 -3.16 8.34
C TYR A 40 3.09 -4.16 7.45
N VAL A 41 3.82 -4.91 6.63
CA VAL A 41 3.22 -5.94 5.76
C VAL A 41 2.54 -7.02 6.59
N LEU A 42 3.20 -7.49 7.64
CA LEU A 42 2.63 -8.52 8.53
C LEU A 42 1.39 -8.00 9.25
N GLU A 43 1.44 -6.78 9.76
CA GLU A 43 0.32 -6.15 10.44
C GLU A 43 -0.89 -6.02 9.52
N GLU A 44 -0.70 -5.50 8.29
CA GLU A 44 -1.78 -5.35 7.32
C GLU A 44 -2.35 -6.69 6.88
N ALA A 45 -1.51 -7.71 6.71
CA ALA A 45 -1.99 -9.05 6.39
C ALA A 45 -2.86 -9.64 7.52
N HIS A 46 -2.50 -9.41 8.78
CA HIS A 46 -3.30 -9.81 9.94
C HIS A 46 -4.65 -9.07 9.98
N GLU A 47 -4.64 -7.77 9.69
CA GLU A 47 -5.87 -6.96 9.65
C GLU A 47 -6.83 -7.47 8.56
N VAL A 48 -6.30 -7.82 7.38
CA VAL A 48 -7.10 -8.43 6.31
C VAL A 48 -7.72 -9.75 6.79
N ALA A 49 -6.92 -10.62 7.42
CA ALA A 49 -7.39 -11.90 7.93
C ALA A 49 -8.49 -11.71 8.98
N ASP A 50 -8.33 -10.76 9.89
CA ASP A 50 -9.31 -10.45 10.93
C ASP A 50 -10.61 -9.92 10.33
N ALA A 51 -10.54 -9.04 9.34
CA ALA A 51 -11.72 -8.51 8.66
C ALA A 51 -12.52 -9.63 7.98
N ILE A 52 -11.83 -10.60 7.37
CA ILE A 52 -12.47 -11.79 6.77
C ILE A 52 -13.17 -12.62 7.82
N ARG A 53 -12.49 -12.90 8.94
CA ARG A 53 -13.04 -13.72 10.03
C ARG A 53 -14.25 -13.10 10.69
N HIS A 54 -14.28 -11.78 10.80
CA HIS A 54 -15.41 -11.04 11.39
C HIS A 54 -16.56 -10.79 10.41
N GLY A 55 -16.37 -11.08 9.11
CA GLY A 55 -17.41 -10.89 8.11
C GLY A 55 -17.75 -9.43 7.82
N ASP A 56 -16.81 -8.51 8.09
CA ASP A 56 -17.00 -7.07 7.85
C ASP A 56 -16.44 -6.68 6.49
N ASP A 57 -17.31 -6.61 5.49
CA ASP A 57 -16.91 -6.32 4.11
C ASP A 57 -16.35 -4.92 3.92
N ALA A 58 -16.88 -3.93 4.63
CA ALA A 58 -16.38 -2.55 4.55
C ALA A 58 -14.97 -2.45 5.11
N HIS A 59 -14.72 -3.10 6.25
CA HIS A 59 -13.41 -3.17 6.87
C HIS A 59 -12.42 -3.95 6.00
N LEU A 60 -12.87 -5.06 5.40
CA LEU A 60 -12.05 -5.85 4.48
C LEU A 60 -11.59 -5.01 3.29
N LYS A 61 -12.49 -4.23 2.69
CA LYS A 61 -12.16 -3.34 1.57
C LYS A 61 -11.06 -2.34 1.94
N GLU A 62 -11.18 -1.74 3.11
CA GLU A 62 -10.20 -0.78 3.64
C GLU A 62 -8.84 -1.45 3.85
N GLU A 63 -8.81 -2.61 4.53
CA GLU A 63 -7.58 -3.32 4.84
C GLU A 63 -6.89 -3.90 3.59
N LEU A 64 -7.66 -4.30 2.58
CA LEU A 64 -7.10 -4.73 1.30
C LEU A 64 -6.39 -3.57 0.59
N GLY A 65 -6.95 -2.36 0.68
CA GLY A 65 -6.32 -1.16 0.15
C GLY A 65 -4.99 -0.87 0.86
N ASP A 66 -4.96 -0.99 2.18
CA ASP A 66 -3.76 -0.77 2.98
C ASP A 66 -2.67 -1.81 2.68
N LEU A 67 -3.06 -3.07 2.50
CA LEU A 67 -2.12 -4.12 2.11
C LEU A 67 -1.58 -3.89 0.70
N LEU A 68 -2.43 -3.50 -0.24
CA LEU A 68 -2.02 -3.18 -1.61
C LEU A 68 -1.02 -2.01 -1.63
N LEU A 69 -1.24 -1.00 -0.79
CA LEU A 69 -0.31 0.12 -0.64
C LEU A 69 1.09 -0.37 -0.26
N GLN A 70 1.19 -1.32 0.69
CA GLN A 70 2.47 -1.91 1.07
C GLN A 70 3.13 -2.64 -0.10
N VAL A 71 2.36 -3.38 -0.89
CA VAL A 71 2.88 -4.10 -2.06
C VAL A 71 3.45 -3.11 -3.09
N VAL A 72 2.72 -2.05 -3.38
CA VAL A 72 3.17 -1.02 -4.34
C VAL A 72 4.42 -0.31 -3.82
N LEU A 73 4.43 0.08 -2.54
CA LEU A 73 5.58 0.74 -1.93
C LEU A 73 6.84 -0.14 -2.00
N LEU A 74 6.72 -1.41 -1.64
CA LEU A 74 7.82 -2.38 -1.73
C LEU A 74 8.33 -2.54 -3.15
N SER A 75 7.44 -2.50 -4.15
CA SER A 75 7.79 -2.68 -5.56
C SER A 75 8.59 -1.51 -6.13
N LEU A 76 8.49 -0.32 -5.50
CA LEU A 76 9.17 0.89 -5.94
C LEU A 76 10.50 1.13 -5.20
N ILE A 77 10.87 0.25 -4.27
CA ILE A 77 12.17 0.27 -3.60
C ILE A 77 13.11 -0.63 -4.38
N HIS A 78 14.25 -0.10 -4.79
CA HIS A 78 15.24 -0.87 -5.55
C HIS A 78 15.80 -2.04 -4.75
N ILE A 79 15.86 -3.18 -5.43
CA ILE A 79 16.45 -4.41 -4.86
C ILE A 79 17.96 -4.43 -5.12
#